data_1cd141df5d1b1b4924b7fd4f121f052a
#
_entry.id   1cd141df5d1b1b4924b7fd4f121f052a
#
_cell.length_a   1.000
_cell.length_b   1.000
_cell.length_c   1.000
_cell.angle_alpha   90.00
_cell.angle_beta   90.00
_cell.angle_gamma   90.00
#
_symmetry.space_group_name_H-M   'P 1'
#
loop_
_entity.id
_entity.type
_entity.pdbx_description
1 polymer ?
#
loop_
_entity_poly.entity_id
_entity_poly.type
_entity_poly.pdbx_seq_one_letter_code
_entity_poly.pdbx_strand_id
1 'polypeptide(L)'
;MPSVHILIASIGRDTLQRMLDTILPRLTEIDHLTIVFDGVQPTNVNLETRGQVHVHSEPVALGFWGHGIRNKYAPLLEKTDFVMHADDDDVYLPNAFFDIRNTCVDTDTLYITKMYYYQHVFPKTPEIKLNNIGTPNGIIPYELNKMGTWGNIVGGDGEFYVSIAKHTDKIVFTDHIIYIAIH
;
A
#
# COMPACT_ATOMS: atom_id res chain seq x y z
N MET A 1 5.72 -4.67 18.40
CA MET A 1 5.66 -3.69 17.28
C MET A 1 5.11 -4.43 16.09
N PRO A 2 4.03 -3.98 15.46
CA PRO A 2 3.42 -4.69 14.34
C PRO A 2 4.34 -4.73 13.12
N SER A 3 4.33 -5.87 12.43
CA SER A 3 5.00 -6.09 11.16
C SER A 3 4.14 -5.61 9.99
N VAL A 4 4.79 -5.14 8.92
CA VAL A 4 4.09 -4.68 7.72
C VAL A 4 4.65 -5.36 6.46
N HIS A 5 3.77 -5.65 5.52
CA HIS A 5 4.14 -6.04 4.17
C HIS A 5 3.65 -4.98 3.18
N ILE A 6 4.58 -4.36 2.47
CA ILE A 6 4.25 -3.35 1.48
C ILE A 6 4.26 -3.98 0.09
N LEU A 7 3.19 -3.80 -0.68
CA LEU A 7 3.09 -4.22 -2.08
C LEU A 7 3.13 -2.99 -2.99
N ILE A 8 4.15 -2.92 -3.84
CA ILE A 8 4.30 -1.91 -4.87
C ILE A 8 4.05 -2.54 -6.24
N ALA A 9 3.09 -2.00 -6.99
CA ALA A 9 2.94 -2.26 -8.41
C ALA A 9 3.74 -1.20 -9.19
N SER A 10 4.61 -1.62 -10.10
CA SER A 10 5.49 -0.72 -10.84
C SER A 10 5.47 -1.00 -12.33
N ILE A 11 5.55 0.04 -13.13
CA ILE A 11 5.81 -0.03 -14.57
C ILE A 11 7.26 0.36 -14.92
N GLY A 12 8.14 0.34 -13.91
CA GLY A 12 9.57 0.64 -14.08
C GLY A 12 9.90 2.11 -14.20
N ARG A 13 9.11 2.99 -13.55
CA ARG A 13 9.35 4.46 -13.56
C ARG A 13 10.66 4.81 -12.86
N ASP A 14 11.31 5.87 -13.31
CA ASP A 14 12.50 6.45 -12.65
C ASP A 14 12.20 6.95 -11.23
N THR A 15 10.93 7.19 -10.92
CA THR A 15 10.45 7.61 -9.59
C THR A 15 10.47 6.50 -8.54
N LEU A 16 10.55 5.23 -8.96
CA LEU A 16 10.54 4.08 -8.05
C LEU A 16 11.65 4.18 -6.98
N GLN A 17 12.88 4.59 -7.35
CA GLN A 17 13.94 4.75 -6.36
C GLN A 17 13.59 5.77 -5.28
N ARG A 18 12.99 6.90 -5.67
CA ARG A 18 12.53 7.93 -4.72
C ARG A 18 11.51 7.36 -3.72
N MET A 19 10.54 6.55 -4.20
CA MET A 19 9.60 5.85 -3.31
C MET A 19 10.35 4.91 -2.36
N LEU A 20 11.26 4.09 -2.87
CA LEU A 20 12.04 3.13 -2.08
C LEU A 20 12.90 3.82 -1.02
N ASP A 21 13.50 4.97 -1.30
CA ASP A 21 14.28 5.76 -0.34
C ASP A 21 13.44 6.24 0.87
N THR A 22 12.12 6.32 0.71
CA THR A 22 11.21 6.64 1.82
C THR A 22 10.76 5.43 2.63
N ILE A 23 10.93 4.21 2.12
CA ILE A 23 10.50 2.95 2.73
C ILE A 23 11.69 2.21 3.35
N LEU A 24 12.71 1.90 2.53
CA LEU A 24 13.78 0.95 2.87
C LEU A 24 14.52 1.26 4.19
N PRO A 25 14.87 2.53 4.51
CA PRO A 25 15.54 2.85 5.76
C PRO A 25 14.67 2.66 7.02
N ARG A 26 13.37 2.41 6.84
CA ARG A 26 12.39 2.32 7.93
C ARG A 26 11.87 0.91 8.18
N LEU A 27 12.20 -0.01 7.27
CA LEU A 27 11.89 -1.44 7.45
C LEU A 27 12.79 -2.05 8.52
N THR A 28 12.22 -2.99 9.24
CA THR A 28 12.90 -3.83 10.25
C THR A 28 12.96 -5.28 9.77
N GLU A 29 13.64 -6.16 10.48
CA GLU A 29 13.84 -7.56 10.08
C GLU A 29 12.51 -8.37 9.97
N ILE A 30 11.42 -7.86 10.58
CA ILE A 30 10.10 -8.50 10.54
C ILE A 30 9.20 -7.96 9.44
N ASP A 31 9.68 -6.99 8.66
CA ASP A 31 8.91 -6.35 7.60
C ASP A 31 9.27 -6.91 6.23
N HIS A 32 8.30 -6.85 5.33
CA HIS A 32 8.45 -7.29 3.95
C HIS A 32 8.10 -6.17 2.97
N LEU A 33 8.79 -6.18 1.84
CA LEU A 33 8.49 -5.35 0.68
C LEU A 33 8.41 -6.26 -0.55
N THR A 34 7.32 -6.22 -1.27
CA THR A 34 7.17 -6.87 -2.57
C THR A 34 7.02 -5.81 -3.64
N ILE A 35 7.90 -5.86 -4.65
CA ILE A 35 7.83 -5.01 -5.84
C ILE A 35 7.49 -5.92 -7.02
N VAL A 36 6.44 -5.57 -7.75
CA VAL A 36 6.03 -6.34 -8.94
C VAL A 36 6.05 -5.42 -10.15
N PHE A 37 6.89 -5.76 -11.12
CA PHE A 37 7.00 -5.06 -12.40
C PHE A 37 5.93 -5.58 -13.37
N ASP A 38 5.04 -4.69 -13.79
CA ASP A 38 3.86 -5.02 -14.60
C ASP A 38 4.14 -4.92 -16.10
N GLY A 39 4.48 -6.05 -16.72
CA GLY A 39 4.77 -6.14 -18.15
C GLY A 39 6.10 -5.53 -18.59
N VAL A 40 6.98 -5.23 -17.63
CA VAL A 40 8.32 -4.68 -17.90
C VAL A 40 9.39 -5.44 -17.13
N GLN A 41 10.64 -5.33 -17.58
CA GLN A 41 11.78 -5.88 -16.83
C GLN A 41 12.06 -5.02 -15.59
N PRO A 42 12.54 -5.64 -14.50
CA PRO A 42 12.95 -4.91 -13.31
C PRO A 42 14.00 -3.84 -13.65
N THR A 43 13.78 -2.63 -13.17
CA THR A 43 14.77 -1.55 -13.24
C THR A 43 15.84 -1.75 -12.17
N ASN A 44 17.05 -1.24 -12.43
CA ASN A 44 18.12 -1.30 -11.45
C ASN A 44 17.87 -0.26 -10.35
N VAL A 45 17.47 -0.73 -9.16
CA VAL A 45 17.22 0.09 -7.99
C VAL A 45 18.05 -0.42 -6.80
N ASN A 46 18.41 0.48 -5.90
CA ASN A 46 19.03 0.10 -4.62
C ASN A 46 17.96 -0.46 -3.69
N LEU A 47 18.18 -1.69 -3.20
CA LEU A 47 17.26 -2.41 -2.31
C LEU A 47 17.88 -2.66 -0.91
N GLU A 48 18.91 -1.92 -0.54
CA GLU A 48 19.56 -2.09 0.76
C GLU A 48 18.60 -1.71 1.90
N THR A 49 18.29 -2.69 2.75
CA THR A 49 17.37 -2.55 3.88
C THR A 49 17.63 -3.64 4.92
N ARG A 50 17.02 -3.50 6.10
CA ARG A 50 16.97 -4.53 7.14
C ARG A 50 15.77 -5.49 6.95
N GLY A 51 14.75 -5.05 6.21
CA GLY A 51 13.59 -5.86 5.88
C GLY A 51 13.85 -6.88 4.77
N GLN A 52 12.86 -7.71 4.49
CA GLN A 52 12.92 -8.71 3.41
C GLN A 52 12.32 -8.12 2.13
N VAL A 53 13.06 -8.22 1.02
CA VAL A 53 12.61 -7.67 -0.28
C VAL A 53 12.43 -8.79 -1.28
N HIS A 54 11.25 -8.79 -1.91
CA HIS A 54 10.86 -9.71 -2.97
C HIS A 54 10.61 -8.92 -4.25
N VAL A 55 11.23 -9.32 -5.36
CA VAL A 55 11.07 -8.67 -6.66
C VAL A 55 10.51 -9.69 -7.65
N HIS A 56 9.41 -9.32 -8.29
CA HIS A 56 8.75 -10.12 -9.32
C HIS A 56 8.55 -9.30 -10.58
N SER A 57 8.32 -9.99 -11.69
CA SER A 57 8.02 -9.38 -12.98
C SER A 57 6.96 -10.20 -13.69
N GLU A 58 5.91 -9.53 -14.17
CA GLU A 58 4.92 -10.14 -15.04
C GLU A 58 5.38 -10.02 -16.49
N PRO A 59 5.35 -11.10 -17.27
CA PRO A 59 5.76 -11.06 -18.67
C PRO A 59 4.80 -10.27 -19.56
N VAL A 60 3.55 -10.11 -19.11
CA VAL A 60 2.50 -9.35 -19.78
C VAL A 60 1.81 -8.47 -18.77
N ALA A 61 1.62 -7.18 -19.11
CA ALA A 61 0.98 -6.23 -18.21
C ALA A 61 -0.44 -6.67 -17.81
N LEU A 62 -0.70 -6.67 -16.51
CA LEU A 62 -2.04 -6.89 -15.95
C LEU A 62 -2.83 -5.59 -15.91
N GLY A 63 -2.14 -4.44 -15.89
CA GLY A 63 -2.68 -3.11 -16.10
C GLY A 63 -3.57 -2.57 -14.98
N PHE A 64 -4.49 -1.66 -15.37
CA PHE A 64 -5.45 -1.02 -14.47
C PHE A 64 -4.79 -0.31 -13.29
N TRP A 65 -3.79 0.56 -13.56
CA TRP A 65 -3.07 1.33 -12.53
C TRP A 65 -2.49 0.47 -11.39
N GLY A 66 -2.05 -0.76 -11.72
CA GLY A 66 -1.51 -1.71 -10.75
C GLY A 66 -2.58 -2.55 -10.02
N HIS A 67 -3.88 -2.36 -10.30
CA HIS A 67 -4.94 -3.17 -9.68
C HIS A 67 -4.84 -4.65 -10.06
N GLY A 68 -4.47 -4.95 -11.31
CA GLY A 68 -4.22 -6.32 -11.75
C GLY A 68 -3.11 -7.00 -10.94
N ILE A 69 -2.01 -6.28 -10.66
CA ILE A 69 -0.93 -6.76 -9.80
C ILE A 69 -1.45 -7.01 -8.38
N ARG A 70 -2.16 -6.05 -7.78
CA ARG A 70 -2.68 -6.17 -6.41
C ARG A 70 -3.64 -7.34 -6.27
N ASN A 71 -4.56 -7.54 -7.23
CA ASN A 71 -5.44 -8.70 -7.25
C ASN A 71 -4.70 -10.04 -7.30
N LYS A 72 -3.61 -10.11 -8.09
CA LYS A 72 -2.85 -11.35 -8.25
C LYS A 72 -1.93 -11.62 -7.06
N TYR A 73 -1.22 -10.60 -6.57
CA TYR A 73 -0.14 -10.79 -5.62
C TYR A 73 -0.54 -10.62 -4.15
N ALA A 74 -1.57 -9.81 -3.83
CA ALA A 74 -2.00 -9.62 -2.45
C ALA A 74 -2.29 -10.93 -1.69
N PRO A 75 -2.91 -11.95 -2.30
CA PRO A 75 -3.11 -13.25 -1.64
C PRO A 75 -1.83 -14.08 -1.44
N LEU A 76 -0.74 -13.75 -2.15
CA LEU A 76 0.51 -14.50 -2.17
C LEU A 76 1.59 -13.92 -1.26
N LEU A 77 1.31 -12.76 -0.63
CA LEU A 77 2.27 -12.08 0.23
C LEU A 77 2.63 -12.93 1.46
N GLU A 78 3.88 -12.84 1.90
CA GLU A 78 4.29 -13.40 3.17
C GLU A 78 3.50 -12.79 4.32
N LYS A 79 3.16 -13.62 5.32
CA LYS A 79 2.29 -13.22 6.42
C LYS A 79 2.98 -12.21 7.33
N THR A 80 2.31 -11.09 7.54
CA THR A 80 2.64 -10.04 8.52
C THR A 80 1.38 -9.66 9.30
N ASP A 81 1.49 -8.71 10.22
CA ASP A 81 0.29 -8.19 10.90
C ASP A 81 -0.57 -7.39 9.94
N PHE A 82 0.06 -6.52 9.14
CA PHE A 82 -0.62 -5.65 8.19
C PHE A 82 -0.05 -5.71 6.79
N VAL A 83 -0.89 -5.41 5.81
CA VAL A 83 -0.53 -5.16 4.42
C VAL A 83 -0.80 -3.70 4.09
N MET A 84 0.12 -3.11 3.33
CA MET A 84 0.02 -1.75 2.79
C MET A 84 0.21 -1.81 1.28
N HIS A 85 -0.47 -0.94 0.55
CA HIS A 85 -0.29 -0.80 -0.90
C HIS A 85 0.30 0.57 -1.22
N ALA A 86 1.19 0.63 -2.20
CA ALA A 86 1.79 1.87 -2.66
C ALA A 86 1.96 1.89 -4.18
N ASP A 87 2.10 3.10 -4.73
CA ASP A 87 2.40 3.34 -6.14
C ASP A 87 3.88 3.72 -6.28
N ASP A 88 4.48 3.52 -7.46
CA ASP A 88 5.92 3.66 -7.70
C ASP A 88 6.37 5.11 -7.98
N ASP A 89 5.43 6.08 -7.96
CA ASP A 89 5.67 7.49 -8.28
C ASP A 89 5.44 8.47 -7.11
N ASP A 90 5.09 7.95 -5.95
CA ASP A 90 4.75 8.72 -4.75
C ASP A 90 5.84 8.68 -3.67
N VAL A 91 5.53 9.12 -2.43
CA VAL A 91 6.44 9.04 -1.28
C VAL A 91 5.69 8.86 0.04
N TYR A 92 6.30 8.14 0.99
CA TYR A 92 5.90 8.18 2.40
C TYR A 92 6.52 9.37 3.11
N LEU A 93 5.78 9.97 4.05
CA LEU A 93 6.31 11.03 4.92
C LEU A 93 7.35 10.47 5.91
N PRO A 94 8.29 11.31 6.39
CA PRO A 94 9.38 10.85 7.27
C PRO A 94 8.92 10.10 8.52
N ASN A 95 7.80 10.50 9.12
CA ASN A 95 7.26 9.90 10.35
C ASN A 95 6.24 8.79 10.10
N ALA A 96 5.91 8.49 8.84
CA ALA A 96 4.83 7.55 8.50
C ALA A 96 4.91 6.22 9.24
N PHE A 97 6.06 5.56 9.19
CA PHE A 97 6.25 4.25 9.85
C PHE A 97 6.28 4.34 11.38
N PHE A 98 6.75 5.45 11.95
CA PHE A 98 6.65 5.70 13.38
C PHE A 98 5.18 5.83 13.81
N ASP A 99 4.40 6.65 13.10
CA ASP A 99 2.98 6.87 13.38
C ASP A 99 2.17 5.58 13.23
N ILE A 100 2.41 4.81 12.14
CA ILE A 100 1.77 3.51 11.90
C ILE A 100 2.02 2.57 13.08
N ARG A 101 3.28 2.40 13.49
CA ARG A 101 3.66 1.43 14.54
C ARG A 101 3.16 1.79 15.92
N ASN A 102 2.93 3.07 16.21
CA ASN A 102 2.40 3.51 17.51
C ASN A 102 0.87 3.57 17.54
N THR A 103 0.22 3.72 16.40
CA THR A 103 -1.23 3.88 16.30
C THR A 103 -1.94 2.58 15.89
N CYS A 104 -1.38 1.85 14.92
CA CYS A 104 -1.99 0.65 14.37
C CYS A 104 -1.52 -0.59 15.15
N VAL A 105 -2.04 -0.78 16.35
CA VAL A 105 -1.58 -1.84 17.28
C VAL A 105 -2.54 -3.03 17.38
N ASP A 106 -3.83 -2.86 17.08
CA ASP A 106 -4.80 -3.96 17.01
C ASP A 106 -4.78 -4.57 15.61
N THR A 107 -4.21 -5.76 15.48
CA THR A 107 -3.97 -6.45 14.21
C THR A 107 -5.25 -6.95 13.51
N ASP A 108 -6.40 -6.83 14.17
CA ASP A 108 -7.72 -7.15 13.58
C ASP A 108 -8.45 -5.90 13.08
N THR A 109 -7.89 -4.71 13.29
CA THR A 109 -8.52 -3.44 12.95
C THR A 109 -8.00 -2.91 11.60
N LEU A 110 -8.93 -2.55 10.71
CA LEU A 110 -8.62 -1.79 9.49
C LEU A 110 -8.40 -0.32 9.87
N TYR A 111 -7.17 0.16 9.73
CA TYR A 111 -6.88 1.58 9.93
C TYR A 111 -6.86 2.29 8.59
N ILE A 112 -7.51 3.46 8.53
CA ILE A 112 -7.50 4.36 7.39
C ILE A 112 -6.74 5.62 7.79
N THR A 113 -5.58 5.80 7.22
CA THR A 113 -4.70 6.96 7.40
C THR A 113 -5.01 8.02 6.36
N LYS A 114 -4.37 9.19 6.48
CA LYS A 114 -4.52 10.27 5.51
C LYS A 114 -3.35 10.34 4.54
N MET A 115 -3.63 10.91 3.35
CA MET A 115 -2.62 11.24 2.35
C MET A 115 -2.85 12.64 1.80
N TYR A 116 -1.80 13.29 1.33
CA TYR A 116 -1.91 14.43 0.43
C TYR A 116 -2.09 13.94 -1.02
N TYR A 117 -3.05 14.53 -1.71
CA TYR A 117 -3.23 14.42 -3.15
C TYR A 117 -3.42 15.83 -3.72
N TYR A 118 -2.44 16.34 -4.47
CA TYR A 118 -2.33 17.75 -4.81
C TYR A 118 -2.36 18.63 -3.53
N GLN A 119 -3.35 19.53 -3.44
CA GLN A 119 -3.56 20.45 -2.31
C GLN A 119 -4.60 19.93 -1.30
N HIS A 120 -5.05 18.71 -1.44
CA HIS A 120 -6.13 18.13 -0.63
C HIS A 120 -5.65 16.98 0.23
N VAL A 121 -6.29 16.84 1.38
CA VAL A 121 -6.10 15.69 2.26
C VAL A 121 -7.23 14.68 2.02
N PHE A 122 -6.86 13.42 1.82
CA PHE A 122 -7.80 12.30 1.68
C PHE A 122 -7.55 11.26 2.79
N PRO A 123 -8.61 10.60 3.30
CA PRO A 123 -10.02 10.82 3.00
C PRO A 123 -10.52 12.20 3.47
N LYS A 124 -11.46 12.79 2.74
CA LYS A 124 -12.11 14.07 3.12
C LYS A 124 -13.11 13.91 4.27
N THR A 125 -13.69 12.73 4.35
CA THR A 125 -14.65 12.34 5.41
C THR A 125 -14.26 10.97 5.94
N PRO A 126 -14.55 10.64 7.23
CA PRO A 126 -14.26 9.31 7.79
C PRO A 126 -15.28 8.26 7.30
N GLU A 127 -15.31 8.05 5.99
CA GLU A 127 -16.22 7.12 5.32
C GLU A 127 -15.47 6.34 4.24
N ILE A 128 -15.65 5.01 4.24
CA ILE A 128 -15.18 4.16 3.14
C ILE A 128 -16.19 4.22 2.00
N LYS A 129 -15.81 4.96 0.95
CA LYS A 129 -16.59 5.09 -0.28
C LYS A 129 -15.70 5.38 -1.47
N LEU A 130 -16.24 5.19 -2.66
CA LEU A 130 -15.57 5.52 -3.92
C LEU A 130 -15.09 6.98 -3.94
N ASN A 131 -13.91 7.21 -4.51
CA ASN A 131 -13.28 8.54 -4.65
C ASN A 131 -13.00 9.27 -3.32
N ASN A 132 -13.01 8.57 -2.19
CA ASN A 132 -12.64 9.12 -0.89
C ASN A 132 -11.42 8.43 -0.27
N ILE A 133 -11.20 7.16 -0.62
CA ILE A 133 -10.06 6.37 -0.17
C ILE A 133 -9.19 6.04 -1.38
N GLY A 134 -7.91 6.33 -1.29
CA GLY A 134 -6.92 5.98 -2.31
C GLY A 134 -6.06 4.78 -1.91
N THR A 135 -5.28 4.29 -2.84
CA THR A 135 -4.39 3.13 -2.69
C THR A 135 -3.63 3.08 -1.35
N PRO A 136 -2.92 4.15 -0.91
CA PRO A 136 -2.03 4.06 0.25
C PRO A 136 -2.71 4.33 1.60
N ASN A 137 -4.02 4.61 1.62
CA ASN A 137 -4.67 5.03 2.87
C ASN A 137 -4.80 3.90 3.91
N GLY A 138 -4.79 2.63 3.49
CA GLY A 138 -5.06 1.51 4.40
C GLY A 138 -3.83 0.90 5.04
N ILE A 139 -3.92 0.67 6.35
CA ILE A 139 -3.09 -0.28 7.08
C ILE A 139 -4.01 -1.45 7.38
N ILE A 140 -3.89 -2.50 6.57
CA ILE A 140 -4.92 -3.50 6.38
C ILE A 140 -4.51 -4.80 7.07
N PRO A 141 -5.30 -5.38 7.99
CA PRO A 141 -5.04 -6.70 8.53
C PRO A 141 -4.75 -7.72 7.43
N TYR A 142 -3.72 -8.54 7.60
CA TYR A 142 -3.25 -9.47 6.57
C TYR A 142 -4.38 -10.36 5.99
N GLU A 143 -5.20 -10.95 6.84
CA GLU A 143 -6.30 -11.81 6.36
C GLU A 143 -7.42 -11.00 5.68
N LEU A 144 -7.70 -9.79 6.16
CA LEU A 144 -8.69 -8.89 5.55
C LEU A 144 -8.27 -8.47 4.14
N ASN A 145 -6.97 -8.22 3.92
CA ASN A 145 -6.43 -7.86 2.62
C ASN A 145 -6.73 -8.88 1.52
N LYS A 146 -6.77 -10.16 1.86
CA LYS A 146 -7.08 -11.25 0.92
C LYS A 146 -8.54 -11.31 0.48
N MET A 147 -9.44 -10.66 1.23
CA MET A 147 -10.88 -10.68 0.96
C MET A 147 -11.30 -9.60 -0.03
N GLY A 148 -10.39 -8.66 -0.35
CA GLY A 148 -10.68 -7.54 -1.23
C GLY A 148 -10.48 -7.85 -2.71
N THR A 149 -11.15 -7.05 -3.54
CA THR A 149 -10.97 -7.07 -4.99
C THR A 149 -10.80 -5.63 -5.48
N TRP A 150 -9.70 -5.40 -6.20
CA TRP A 150 -9.41 -4.13 -6.85
C TRP A 150 -10.19 -4.06 -8.16
N GLY A 151 -11.01 -3.03 -8.33
CA GLY A 151 -11.80 -2.83 -9.54
C GLY A 151 -10.94 -2.43 -10.74
N ASN A 152 -11.34 -2.87 -11.93
CA ASN A 152 -10.69 -2.53 -13.19
C ASN A 152 -11.22 -1.21 -13.76
N ILE A 153 -11.42 -0.22 -12.92
CA ILE A 153 -11.95 1.11 -13.25
C ILE A 153 -11.11 2.19 -12.57
N VAL A 154 -11.26 3.44 -13.01
CA VAL A 154 -10.75 4.61 -12.28
C VAL A 154 -11.44 4.68 -10.91
N GLY A 155 -10.67 4.76 -9.82
CA GLY A 155 -11.21 4.67 -8.45
C GLY A 155 -11.44 3.25 -7.95
N GLY A 156 -10.88 2.23 -8.61
CA GLY A 156 -10.96 0.83 -8.19
C GLY A 156 -10.30 0.55 -6.83
N ASP A 157 -9.44 1.44 -6.36
CA ASP A 157 -8.96 1.49 -4.99
C ASP A 157 -10.12 1.68 -3.98
N GLY A 158 -11.01 2.62 -4.25
CA GLY A 158 -12.24 2.80 -3.45
C GLY A 158 -13.12 1.54 -3.44
N GLU A 159 -13.24 0.82 -4.57
CA GLU A 159 -13.97 -0.46 -4.63
C GLU A 159 -13.32 -1.52 -3.73
N PHE A 160 -11.99 -1.61 -3.75
CA PHE A 160 -11.25 -2.52 -2.87
C PHE A 160 -11.59 -2.26 -1.40
N TYR A 161 -11.49 -1.00 -0.93
CA TYR A 161 -11.81 -0.67 0.45
C TYR A 161 -13.28 -0.91 0.82
N VAL A 162 -14.22 -0.62 -0.09
CA VAL A 162 -15.63 -0.96 0.08
C VAL A 162 -15.83 -2.48 0.17
N SER A 163 -15.06 -3.26 -0.58
CA SER A 163 -15.17 -4.73 -0.55
C SER A 163 -14.70 -5.31 0.77
N ILE A 164 -13.53 -4.88 1.29
CA ILE A 164 -12.99 -5.40 2.56
C ILE A 164 -13.77 -4.91 3.77
N ALA A 165 -14.31 -3.70 3.74
CA ALA A 165 -15.13 -3.16 4.84
C ALA A 165 -16.39 -3.97 5.14
N LYS A 166 -16.86 -4.80 4.21
CA LYS A 166 -17.99 -5.72 4.43
C LYS A 166 -17.64 -6.90 5.36
N HIS A 167 -16.35 -7.14 5.60
CA HIS A 167 -15.84 -8.28 6.35
C HIS A 167 -15.32 -7.91 7.74
N THR A 168 -15.47 -6.64 8.16
CA THR A 168 -15.06 -6.18 9.50
C THR A 168 -15.92 -5.02 9.98
N ASP A 169 -16.22 -5.04 11.29
CA ASP A 169 -16.82 -3.89 11.99
C ASP A 169 -15.76 -3.03 12.69
N LYS A 170 -14.47 -3.46 12.64
CA LYS A 170 -13.37 -2.78 13.29
C LYS A 170 -12.66 -1.86 12.27
N ILE A 171 -13.12 -0.64 12.15
CA ILE A 171 -12.54 0.36 11.24
C ILE A 171 -12.22 1.62 12.02
N VAL A 172 -10.98 2.07 11.95
CA VAL A 172 -10.49 3.27 12.61
C VAL A 172 -9.91 4.24 11.59
N PHE A 173 -10.45 5.46 11.54
CA PHE A 173 -9.86 6.56 10.78
C PHE A 173 -8.90 7.31 11.68
N THR A 174 -7.65 7.46 11.23
CA THR A 174 -6.62 8.20 11.97
C THR A 174 -6.42 9.60 11.38
N ASP A 175 -5.85 10.51 12.15
CA ASP A 175 -5.49 11.85 11.67
C ASP A 175 -4.07 11.94 11.08
N HIS A 176 -3.32 10.83 11.09
CA HIS A 176 -1.96 10.81 10.57
C HIS A 176 -1.94 10.89 9.06
N ILE A 177 -1.26 11.90 8.54
CA ILE A 177 -0.94 11.99 7.11
C ILE A 177 0.38 11.27 6.92
N ILE A 178 0.36 10.16 6.18
CA ILE A 178 1.54 9.29 6.02
C ILE A 178 2.13 9.30 4.61
N TYR A 179 1.43 9.87 3.64
CA TYR A 179 1.73 9.68 2.23
C TYR A 179 1.47 10.95 1.41
N ILE A 180 2.22 11.13 0.33
CA ILE A 180 2.02 12.19 -0.67
C ILE A 180 1.97 11.55 -2.05
N ALA A 181 0.85 11.72 -2.73
CA ALA A 181 0.72 11.43 -4.15
C ALA A 181 1.23 12.65 -4.95
N ILE A 182 2.23 12.42 -5.84
CA ILE A 182 3.04 13.49 -6.47
C ILE A 182 2.65 13.74 -7.93
N HIS A 183 1.76 12.97 -8.52
CA HIS A 183 1.35 13.09 -9.93
C HIS A 183 0.20 14.06 -10.19
#